data_9b3c00204f61145f74d648b3786c4041
#
_entry.id   9b3c00204f61145f74d648b3786c4041
#
_cell.length_a   1.000
_cell.length_b   1.000
_cell.length_c   1.000
_cell.angle_alpha   90.00
_cell.angle_beta   90.00
_cell.angle_gamma   90.00
#
_symmetry.space_group_name_H-M   'P 1'
#
loop_
_entity.id
_entity.type
_entity.pdbx_description
1 polymer ?
#
loop_
_entity_poly.entity_id
_entity_poly.type
_entity_poly.pdbx_seq_one_letter_code
_entity_poly.pdbx_strand_id
1 'polypeptide(L)'
;MDGKKIEVIEGDRHPWHFRVHYHLGNELAHITKGRARLRLASGSTDVEAGDTVLIPAGTLHRFEPLDVEGWAFRSEFHLGAEIIWDEVGGPIVERVTNQLSARHTLQTDLASVAAGCAVSAGHLARIFRSDVGTSVHNFHVLLAIHKAKTLLKEQSPVVDAALDAGFFDQAHFTREFVRMAGLTPGLFRHAWATVS
;
A
#
# COMPACT_ATOMS: atom_id res chain seq x y z
N MET A 1 10.89 18.56 20.12
CA MET A 1 10.13 18.87 18.87
C MET A 1 10.27 17.65 17.98
N ASP A 2 9.27 16.74 17.98
CA ASP A 2 9.28 15.59 17.07
C ASP A 2 9.12 16.11 15.65
N GLY A 3 10.22 16.10 14.89
CA GLY A 3 10.19 16.40 13.47
C GLY A 3 9.32 15.38 12.77
N LYS A 4 8.12 15.79 12.32
CA LYS A 4 7.28 14.95 11.47
C LYS A 4 8.12 14.53 10.26
N LYS A 5 8.49 13.25 10.18
CA LYS A 5 9.18 12.72 9.00
C LYS A 5 8.19 12.74 7.84
N ILE A 6 8.51 13.52 6.81
CA ILE A 6 7.75 13.59 5.56
C ILE A 6 8.56 12.86 4.51
N GLU A 7 7.94 11.87 3.87
CA GLU A 7 8.47 11.21 2.68
C GLU A 7 7.87 11.89 1.45
N VAL A 8 8.67 12.20 0.44
CA VAL A 8 8.20 12.82 -0.81
C VAL A 8 8.54 11.91 -1.98
N ILE A 9 7.55 11.65 -2.82
CA ILE A 9 7.70 10.91 -4.08
C ILE A 9 7.18 11.78 -5.22
N GLU A 10 7.98 11.92 -6.28
CA GLU A 10 7.60 12.65 -7.48
C GLU A 10 7.63 11.72 -8.68
N GLY A 11 6.65 11.85 -9.56
CA GLY A 11 6.57 11.17 -10.84
C GLY A 11 6.44 12.17 -11.97
N ASP A 12 7.39 12.14 -12.91
CA ASP A 12 7.27 12.88 -14.16
C ASP A 12 6.12 12.37 -15.02
N ARG A 13 5.72 13.15 -16.04
CA ARG A 13 4.61 12.80 -16.93
C ARG A 13 4.81 11.45 -17.60
N HIS A 14 3.97 10.48 -17.22
CA HIS A 14 3.96 9.10 -17.71
C HIS A 14 2.57 8.51 -17.52
N PRO A 15 2.11 7.53 -18.30
CA PRO A 15 0.85 6.85 -18.04
C PRO A 15 0.97 5.89 -16.84
N TRP A 16 1.21 6.44 -15.66
CA TRP A 16 1.33 5.70 -14.41
C TRP A 16 0.06 4.93 -14.09
N HIS A 17 0.21 3.61 -13.90
CA HIS A 17 -0.83 2.73 -13.39
C HIS A 17 -0.40 2.16 -12.07
N PHE A 18 -0.96 2.66 -10.99
CA PHE A 18 -0.72 2.08 -9.68
C PHE A 18 -1.69 0.93 -9.40
N ARG A 19 -1.19 -0.13 -8.76
CA ARG A 19 -2.07 -1.14 -8.17
C ARG A 19 -2.72 -0.57 -6.92
N VAL A 20 -3.81 -1.21 -6.47
CA VAL A 20 -4.40 -0.89 -5.18
C VAL A 20 -3.35 -1.04 -4.09
N HIS A 21 -3.12 0.01 -3.32
CA HIS A 21 -2.15 0.09 -2.23
C HIS A 21 -2.65 1.05 -1.16
N TYR A 22 -1.92 1.15 -0.05
CA TYR A 22 -2.15 2.14 1.00
C TYR A 22 -0.81 2.64 1.54
N HIS A 23 -0.85 3.70 2.33
CA HIS A 23 0.32 4.25 3.01
C HIS A 23 0.14 4.23 4.53
N LEU A 24 1.26 4.16 5.28
CA LEU A 24 1.27 4.24 6.74
C LEU A 24 1.13 5.67 7.27
N GLY A 25 1.14 6.66 6.39
CA GLY A 25 0.93 8.07 6.69
C GLY A 25 -0.17 8.64 5.81
N ASN A 26 -0.69 9.81 6.18
CA ASN A 26 -1.56 10.56 5.31
C ASN A 26 -0.78 11.01 4.07
N GLU A 27 -1.35 10.80 2.89
CA GLU A 27 -0.79 11.26 1.63
C GLU A 27 -1.47 12.55 1.17
N LEU A 28 -0.66 13.55 0.84
CA LEU A 28 -1.10 14.70 0.05
C LEU A 28 -0.59 14.52 -1.37
N ALA A 29 -1.48 14.12 -2.28
CA ALA A 29 -1.16 13.93 -3.70
C ALA A 29 -1.48 15.21 -4.49
N HIS A 30 -0.45 15.87 -5.00
CA HIS A 30 -0.56 17.03 -5.90
C HIS A 30 -0.41 16.56 -7.34
N ILE A 31 -1.39 16.83 -8.17
CA ILE A 31 -1.32 16.56 -9.60
C ILE A 31 -0.65 17.76 -10.27
N THR A 32 0.53 17.54 -10.85
CA THR A 32 1.33 18.63 -11.42
C THR A 32 1.13 18.79 -12.93
N LYS A 33 0.74 17.72 -13.65
CA LYS A 33 0.42 17.74 -15.09
C LYS A 33 -0.56 16.63 -15.44
N GLY A 34 -1.39 16.87 -16.47
CA GLY A 34 -2.32 15.88 -17.01
C GLY A 34 -3.49 15.58 -16.08
N ARG A 35 -4.14 14.44 -16.30
CA ARG A 35 -5.32 14.01 -15.53
C ARG A 35 -5.19 12.55 -15.13
N ALA A 36 -5.71 12.24 -13.94
CA ALA A 36 -5.77 10.89 -13.42
C ALA A 36 -7.13 10.61 -12.77
N ARG A 37 -7.47 9.34 -12.60
CA ARG A 37 -8.61 8.90 -11.82
C ARG A 37 -8.13 8.27 -10.53
N LEU A 38 -8.48 8.88 -9.41
CA LEU A 38 -8.36 8.29 -8.09
C LEU A 38 -9.51 7.31 -7.87
N ARG A 39 -9.18 6.04 -7.57
CA ARG A 39 -10.16 5.02 -7.21
C ARG A 39 -10.01 4.64 -5.75
N LEU A 40 -11.14 4.66 -5.05
CA LEU A 40 -11.33 4.23 -3.66
C LEU A 40 -12.39 3.13 -3.62
N ALA A 41 -12.51 2.40 -2.51
CA ALA A 41 -13.62 1.47 -2.31
C ALA A 41 -14.99 2.18 -2.36
N SER A 42 -15.05 3.42 -1.87
CA SER A 42 -16.26 4.27 -1.87
C SER A 42 -16.64 4.83 -3.24
N GLY A 43 -15.79 4.74 -4.25
CA GLY A 43 -16.05 5.30 -5.58
C GLY A 43 -14.78 5.80 -6.29
N SER A 44 -14.98 6.69 -7.26
CA SER A 44 -13.85 7.28 -8.00
C SER A 44 -14.05 8.77 -8.24
N THR A 45 -12.93 9.50 -8.26
CA THR A 45 -12.88 10.94 -8.54
C THR A 45 -11.82 11.21 -9.59
N ASP A 46 -12.14 12.01 -10.60
CA ASP A 46 -11.18 12.49 -11.58
C ASP A 46 -10.46 13.72 -11.01
N VAL A 47 -9.15 13.76 -11.18
CA VAL A 47 -8.27 14.82 -10.70
C VAL A 47 -7.40 15.33 -11.85
N GLU A 48 -7.06 16.61 -11.85
CA GLU A 48 -6.28 17.25 -12.90
C GLU A 48 -5.16 18.15 -12.35
N ALA A 49 -4.33 18.64 -13.25
CA ALA A 49 -3.21 19.53 -12.89
C ALA A 49 -3.67 20.73 -12.05
N GLY A 50 -3.08 20.91 -10.89
CA GLY A 50 -3.44 21.90 -9.87
C GLY A 50 -4.25 21.33 -8.71
N ASP A 51 -4.86 20.16 -8.85
CA ASP A 51 -5.58 19.52 -7.75
C ASP A 51 -4.65 18.95 -6.69
N THR A 52 -5.14 18.96 -5.47
CA THR A 52 -4.51 18.31 -4.32
C THR A 52 -5.55 17.43 -3.63
N VAL A 53 -5.19 16.18 -3.39
CA VAL A 53 -6.06 15.21 -2.70
C VAL A 53 -5.39 14.75 -1.42
N LEU A 54 -6.15 14.78 -0.32
CA LEU A 54 -5.75 14.14 0.93
C LEU A 54 -6.28 12.71 0.95
N ILE A 55 -5.37 11.74 1.11
CA ILE A 55 -5.69 10.33 1.28
C ILE A 55 -5.25 9.93 2.70
N PRO A 56 -6.18 9.61 3.60
CA PRO A 56 -5.85 9.20 4.96
C PRO A 56 -5.03 7.93 5.01
N ALA A 57 -4.19 7.80 6.04
CA ALA A 57 -3.42 6.58 6.32
C ALA A 57 -4.33 5.34 6.31
N GLY A 58 -3.84 4.24 5.75
CA GLY A 58 -4.60 2.98 5.63
C GLY A 58 -5.62 2.93 4.49
N THR A 59 -5.98 4.06 3.87
CA THR A 59 -6.96 4.08 2.78
C THR A 59 -6.42 3.38 1.54
N LEU A 60 -7.05 2.27 1.16
CA LEU A 60 -6.71 1.58 -0.08
C LEU A 60 -7.19 2.36 -1.29
N HIS A 61 -6.26 2.66 -2.16
CA HIS A 61 -6.51 3.47 -3.35
C HIS A 61 -5.59 3.10 -4.50
N ARG A 62 -5.89 3.64 -5.68
CA ARG A 62 -5.00 3.65 -6.83
C ARG A 62 -5.30 4.83 -7.74
N PHE A 63 -4.28 5.29 -8.46
CA PHE A 63 -4.44 6.23 -9.55
C PHE A 63 -4.32 5.51 -10.89
N GLU A 64 -5.14 5.93 -11.86
CA GLU A 64 -5.14 5.48 -13.25
C GLU A 64 -5.06 6.69 -14.18
N PRO A 65 -4.28 6.64 -15.28
CA PRO A 65 -4.22 7.75 -16.22
C PRO A 65 -5.56 7.91 -16.97
N LEU A 66 -5.95 9.15 -17.20
CA LEU A 66 -7.09 9.50 -18.08
C LEU A 66 -6.62 9.95 -19.45
N ASP A 67 -5.38 10.42 -19.56
CA ASP A 67 -4.78 10.88 -20.79
C ASP A 67 -3.73 9.89 -21.30
N VAL A 68 -3.62 9.71 -22.61
CA VAL A 68 -2.64 8.79 -23.25
C VAL A 68 -1.21 9.21 -22.90
N GLU A 69 -0.95 10.52 -22.84
CA GLU A 69 0.36 11.06 -22.46
C GLU A 69 0.66 10.88 -20.96
N GLY A 70 -0.35 10.47 -20.18
CA GLY A 70 -0.25 10.27 -18.75
C GLY A 70 -0.31 11.56 -17.94
N TRP A 71 0.15 11.46 -16.71
CA TRP A 71 0.07 12.50 -15.70
C TRP A 71 1.36 12.57 -14.87
N ALA A 72 1.57 13.67 -14.18
CA ALA A 72 2.68 13.88 -13.27
C ALA A 72 2.14 14.27 -11.88
N PHE A 73 2.89 13.90 -10.84
CA PHE A 73 2.47 14.10 -9.46
C PHE A 73 3.63 14.37 -8.52
N ARG A 74 3.30 14.95 -7.39
CA ARG A 74 4.14 15.02 -6.20
C ARG A 74 3.30 14.60 -5.00
N SER A 75 3.67 13.51 -4.36
CA SER A 75 3.01 13.00 -3.15
C SER A 75 3.89 13.22 -1.92
N GLU A 76 3.29 13.77 -0.87
CA GLU A 76 3.90 13.96 0.44
C GLU A 76 3.24 13.04 1.45
N PHE A 77 4.03 12.21 2.14
CA PHE A 77 3.54 11.25 3.13
C PHE A 77 3.90 11.73 4.53
N HIS A 78 2.87 12.06 5.31
CA HIS A 78 2.99 12.50 6.70
C HIS A 78 2.90 11.28 7.61
N LEU A 79 4.07 10.73 8.00
CA LEU A 79 4.18 9.52 8.81
C LEU A 79 3.76 9.77 10.27
N GLY A 80 3.30 8.70 10.94
CA GLY A 80 2.94 8.73 12.37
C GLY A 80 1.44 8.73 12.65
N ALA A 81 0.58 8.60 11.62
CA ALA A 81 -0.83 8.31 11.84
C ALA A 81 -1.00 6.82 12.18
N GLU A 82 -1.77 6.52 13.23
CA GLU A 82 -2.21 5.15 13.51
C GLU A 82 -3.30 4.75 12.51
N ILE A 83 -3.18 3.55 11.93
CA ILE A 83 -4.21 3.01 11.05
C ILE A 83 -5.20 2.21 11.89
N ILE A 84 -6.43 2.68 11.94
CA ILE A 84 -7.54 1.99 12.59
C ILE A 84 -8.27 1.17 11.53
N TRP A 85 -7.95 -0.11 11.43
CA TRP A 85 -8.47 -0.99 10.38
C TRP A 85 -9.98 -1.19 10.45
N ASP A 86 -10.60 -1.03 11.62
CA ASP A 86 -12.06 -1.05 11.76
C ASP A 86 -12.72 0.13 11.01
N GLU A 87 -12.10 1.30 11.06
CA GLU A 87 -12.56 2.48 10.30
C GLU A 87 -12.35 2.33 8.78
N VAL A 88 -11.34 1.55 8.36
CA VAL A 88 -11.03 1.30 6.94
C VAL A 88 -12.02 0.36 6.27
N GLY A 89 -12.47 -0.68 6.97
CA GLY A 89 -13.33 -1.70 6.37
C GLY A 89 -14.15 -2.52 7.37
N GLY A 90 -14.33 -1.99 8.59
CA GLY A 90 -15.13 -2.58 9.65
C GLY A 90 -14.46 -3.73 10.41
N PRO A 91 -15.14 -4.29 11.43
CA PRO A 91 -14.56 -5.25 12.38
C PRO A 91 -14.04 -6.55 11.76
N ILE A 92 -14.55 -6.92 10.57
CA ILE A 92 -14.05 -8.12 9.86
C ILE A 92 -12.67 -7.83 9.26
N VAL A 93 -12.46 -6.64 8.69
CA VAL A 93 -11.17 -6.24 8.11
C VAL A 93 -10.11 -6.15 9.21
N GLU A 94 -10.43 -5.56 10.36
CA GLU A 94 -9.55 -5.53 11.52
C GLU A 94 -9.13 -6.94 11.97
N ARG A 95 -10.09 -7.86 12.15
CA ARG A 95 -9.78 -9.25 12.54
C ARG A 95 -8.91 -9.97 11.51
N VAL A 96 -9.19 -9.77 10.23
CA VAL A 96 -8.37 -10.36 9.16
C VAL A 96 -6.95 -9.77 9.19
N THR A 97 -6.81 -8.46 9.37
CA THR A 97 -5.50 -7.79 9.47
C THR A 97 -4.68 -8.38 10.62
N ASN A 98 -5.28 -8.54 11.79
CA ASN A 98 -4.62 -9.13 12.96
C ASN A 98 -4.18 -10.58 12.71
N GLN A 99 -5.04 -11.39 12.08
CA GLN A 99 -4.69 -12.78 11.72
C GLN A 99 -3.56 -12.86 10.69
N LEU A 100 -3.58 -12.00 9.66
CA LEU A 100 -2.58 -12.00 8.60
C LEU A 100 -1.24 -11.46 9.08
N SER A 101 -1.25 -10.40 9.89
CA SER A 101 -0.03 -9.81 10.48
C SER A 101 0.70 -10.75 11.43
N ALA A 102 -0.01 -11.67 12.07
CA ALA A 102 0.58 -12.71 12.93
C ALA A 102 1.21 -13.87 12.15
N ARG A 103 1.03 -13.96 10.82
CA ARG A 103 1.58 -15.05 10.01
C ARG A 103 3.03 -14.76 9.62
N HIS A 104 3.83 -15.84 9.57
CA HIS A 104 5.23 -15.79 9.14
C HIS A 104 5.42 -16.09 7.63
N THR A 105 4.35 -16.42 6.93
CA THR A 105 4.39 -16.73 5.49
C THR A 105 3.22 -16.11 4.76
N LEU A 106 3.41 -15.79 3.48
CA LEU A 106 2.36 -15.23 2.60
C LEU A 106 1.37 -16.28 2.07
N GLN A 107 1.43 -17.51 2.57
CA GLN A 107 0.41 -18.51 2.23
C GLN A 107 -0.91 -18.12 2.88
N THR A 108 -1.86 -17.71 2.05
CA THR A 108 -3.19 -17.29 2.49
C THR A 108 -4.19 -18.40 2.17
N ASP A 109 -4.53 -19.21 3.16
CA ASP A 109 -5.70 -20.07 3.09
C ASP A 109 -6.94 -19.24 3.45
N LEU A 110 -7.70 -18.86 2.43
CA LEU A 110 -8.90 -18.05 2.59
C LEU A 110 -9.95 -18.71 3.50
N ALA A 111 -10.08 -20.04 3.45
CA ALA A 111 -11.05 -20.75 4.27
C ALA A 111 -10.68 -20.67 5.75
N SER A 112 -9.40 -20.86 6.08
CA SER A 112 -8.89 -20.72 7.45
C SER A 112 -9.06 -19.29 7.98
N VAL A 113 -8.75 -18.27 7.18
CA VAL A 113 -8.92 -16.86 7.58
C VAL A 113 -10.40 -16.54 7.82
N ALA A 114 -11.29 -17.00 6.95
CA ALA A 114 -12.72 -16.78 7.07
C ALA A 114 -13.31 -17.48 8.31
N ALA A 115 -12.89 -18.71 8.59
CA ALA A 115 -13.28 -19.44 9.79
C ALA A 115 -12.88 -18.68 11.07
N GLY A 116 -11.68 -18.13 11.14
CA GLY A 116 -11.24 -17.29 12.25
C GLY A 116 -12.03 -15.99 12.42
N CYS A 117 -12.76 -15.57 11.38
CA CYS A 117 -13.69 -14.42 11.43
C CYS A 117 -15.16 -14.83 11.63
N ALA A 118 -15.46 -16.13 11.75
CA ALA A 118 -16.80 -16.68 11.82
C ALA A 118 -17.69 -16.34 10.62
N VAL A 119 -17.10 -16.32 9.42
CA VAL A 119 -17.78 -16.06 8.13
C VAL A 119 -17.41 -17.12 7.10
N SER A 120 -18.18 -17.22 6.00
CA SER A 120 -17.79 -18.07 4.88
C SER A 120 -16.69 -17.43 4.02
N ALA A 121 -15.87 -18.25 3.36
CA ALA A 121 -14.82 -17.78 2.46
C ALA A 121 -15.38 -16.86 1.35
N GLY A 122 -16.57 -17.22 0.80
CA GLY A 122 -17.23 -16.40 -0.22
C GLY A 122 -17.71 -15.03 0.30
N HIS A 123 -18.19 -14.99 1.55
CA HIS A 123 -18.59 -13.73 2.18
C HIS A 123 -17.37 -12.85 2.45
N LEU A 124 -16.28 -13.42 2.99
CA LEU A 124 -15.03 -12.69 3.21
C LEU A 124 -14.46 -12.13 1.90
N ALA A 125 -14.42 -12.94 0.83
CA ALA A 125 -13.95 -12.48 -0.48
C ALA A 125 -14.79 -11.32 -1.04
N ARG A 126 -16.09 -11.31 -0.78
CA ARG A 126 -16.99 -10.23 -1.20
C ARG A 126 -16.71 -8.94 -0.42
N ILE A 127 -16.62 -9.01 0.91
CA ILE A 127 -16.28 -7.86 1.77
C ILE A 127 -14.96 -7.24 1.29
N PHE A 128 -13.92 -8.04 1.11
CA PHE A 128 -12.62 -7.50 0.68
C PHE A 128 -12.67 -6.84 -0.69
N ARG A 129 -13.49 -7.33 -1.62
CA ARG A 129 -13.66 -6.69 -2.93
C ARG A 129 -14.49 -5.42 -2.89
N SER A 130 -15.58 -5.40 -2.09
CA SER A 130 -16.48 -4.24 -2.00
C SER A 130 -15.91 -3.14 -1.09
N ASP A 131 -15.48 -3.51 0.11
CA ASP A 131 -15.21 -2.53 1.17
C ASP A 131 -13.72 -2.16 1.25
N VAL A 132 -12.83 -3.10 0.88
CA VAL A 132 -11.37 -2.91 0.87
C VAL A 132 -10.83 -2.64 -0.55
N GLY A 133 -11.56 -3.02 -1.59
CA GLY A 133 -11.17 -2.80 -2.99
C GLY A 133 -10.12 -3.76 -3.53
N THR A 134 -9.75 -4.82 -2.76
CA THR A 134 -8.74 -5.81 -3.18
C THR A 134 -9.09 -7.22 -2.69
N SER A 135 -8.29 -8.23 -3.02
CA SER A 135 -8.45 -9.58 -2.45
C SER A 135 -7.72 -9.71 -1.12
N VAL A 136 -8.16 -10.66 -0.27
CA VAL A 136 -7.48 -11.00 1.00
C VAL A 136 -6.01 -11.35 0.78
N HIS A 137 -5.69 -12.10 -0.29
CA HIS A 137 -4.30 -12.43 -0.62
C HIS A 137 -3.47 -11.17 -0.97
N ASN A 138 -3.98 -10.31 -1.85
CA ASN A 138 -3.28 -9.07 -2.19
C ASN A 138 -3.12 -8.15 -0.97
N PHE A 139 -4.13 -8.12 -0.09
CA PHE A 139 -4.04 -7.37 1.16
C PHE A 139 -2.94 -7.93 2.08
N HIS A 140 -2.79 -9.27 2.16
CA HIS A 140 -1.69 -9.89 2.88
C HIS A 140 -0.32 -9.51 2.31
N VAL A 141 -0.19 -9.50 0.97
CA VAL A 141 1.03 -9.02 0.30
C VAL A 141 1.32 -7.56 0.64
N LEU A 142 0.29 -6.69 0.70
CA LEU A 142 0.43 -5.29 1.12
C LEU A 142 0.98 -5.16 2.54
N LEU A 143 0.42 -5.89 3.50
CA LEU A 143 0.91 -5.92 4.88
C LEU A 143 2.39 -6.33 4.94
N ALA A 144 2.76 -7.40 4.21
CA ALA A 144 4.13 -7.88 4.15
C ALA A 144 5.10 -6.86 3.53
N ILE A 145 4.69 -6.16 2.45
CA ILE A 145 5.50 -5.09 1.85
C ILE A 145 5.71 -3.95 2.85
N HIS A 146 4.71 -3.56 3.63
CA HIS A 146 4.88 -2.53 4.66
C HIS A 146 5.83 -2.96 5.78
N LYS A 147 5.73 -4.22 6.23
CA LYS A 147 6.68 -4.79 7.18
C LYS A 147 8.11 -4.75 6.62
N ALA A 148 8.30 -5.17 5.37
CA ALA A 148 9.61 -5.12 4.71
C ALA A 148 10.12 -3.67 4.55
N LYS A 149 9.26 -2.70 4.21
CA LYS A 149 9.66 -1.28 4.16
C LYS A 149 10.20 -0.78 5.51
N THR A 150 9.60 -1.17 6.63
CA THR A 150 10.09 -0.82 7.96
C THR A 150 11.49 -1.40 8.18
N LEU A 151 11.69 -2.69 7.92
CA LEU A 151 13.00 -3.35 8.06
C LEU A 151 14.08 -2.72 7.14
N LEU A 152 13.72 -2.37 5.90
CA LEU A 152 14.64 -1.71 4.97
C LEU A 152 15.02 -0.29 5.44
N LYS A 153 14.10 0.45 6.07
CA LYS A 153 14.40 1.75 6.69
C LYS A 153 15.39 1.61 7.85
N GLU A 154 15.34 0.50 8.57
CA GLU A 154 16.28 0.11 9.63
C GLU A 154 17.58 -0.50 9.08
N GLN A 155 17.81 -0.40 7.76
CA GLN A 155 18.99 -0.87 7.05
C GLN A 155 19.18 -2.40 7.02
N SER A 156 18.13 -3.19 7.30
CA SER A 156 18.18 -4.65 7.14
C SER A 156 18.59 -5.05 5.72
N PRO A 157 19.36 -6.12 5.54
CA PRO A 157 19.64 -6.69 4.21
C PRO A 157 18.36 -7.02 3.47
N VAL A 158 18.34 -6.83 2.15
CA VAL A 158 17.13 -7.03 1.32
C VAL A 158 16.61 -8.47 1.43
N VAL A 159 17.49 -9.45 1.52
CA VAL A 159 17.13 -10.86 1.67
C VAL A 159 16.44 -11.13 3.00
N ASP A 160 16.99 -10.57 4.08
CA ASP A 160 16.45 -10.76 5.43
C ASP A 160 15.08 -10.07 5.56
N ALA A 161 14.96 -8.82 5.06
CA ALA A 161 13.70 -8.11 5.03
C ALA A 161 12.61 -8.86 4.24
N ALA A 162 12.97 -9.55 3.15
CA ALA A 162 12.05 -10.37 2.38
C ALA A 162 11.56 -11.58 3.18
N LEU A 163 12.48 -12.34 3.78
CA LEU A 163 12.16 -13.54 4.56
C LEU A 163 11.36 -13.20 5.82
N ASP A 164 11.77 -12.18 6.57
CA ASP A 164 11.08 -11.72 7.77
C ASP A 164 9.67 -11.17 7.47
N ALA A 165 9.48 -10.61 6.28
CA ALA A 165 8.16 -10.20 5.81
C ALA A 165 7.28 -11.36 5.33
N GLY A 166 7.81 -12.58 5.25
CA GLY A 166 7.07 -13.80 4.89
C GLY A 166 7.13 -14.18 3.42
N PHE A 167 7.96 -13.53 2.61
CA PHE A 167 8.18 -13.94 1.22
C PHE A 167 9.04 -15.20 1.15
N PHE A 168 8.72 -16.07 0.20
CA PHE A 168 9.45 -17.31 -0.01
C PHE A 168 10.88 -17.06 -0.51
N ASP A 169 11.05 -16.08 -1.40
CA ASP A 169 12.34 -15.71 -1.97
C ASP A 169 12.43 -14.20 -2.29
N GLN A 170 13.66 -13.72 -2.46
CA GLN A 170 13.95 -12.33 -2.78
C GLN A 170 13.42 -11.92 -4.16
N ALA A 171 13.32 -12.82 -5.12
CA ALA A 171 12.85 -12.50 -6.47
C ALA A 171 11.35 -12.22 -6.47
N HIS A 172 10.55 -13.02 -5.75
CA HIS A 172 9.14 -12.76 -5.51
C HIS A 172 8.94 -11.43 -4.78
N PHE A 173 9.67 -11.22 -3.68
CA PHE A 173 9.65 -9.97 -2.95
C PHE A 173 9.97 -8.76 -3.84
N THR A 174 11.06 -8.81 -4.60
CA THR A 174 11.48 -7.70 -5.47
C THR A 174 10.40 -7.36 -6.51
N ARG A 175 9.78 -8.37 -7.14
CA ARG A 175 8.69 -8.14 -8.09
C ARG A 175 7.49 -7.44 -7.46
N GLU A 176 7.05 -7.91 -6.28
CA GLU A 176 5.90 -7.29 -5.60
C GLU A 176 6.25 -5.90 -5.06
N PHE A 177 7.47 -5.71 -4.54
CA PHE A 177 7.94 -4.42 -4.05
C PHE A 177 8.00 -3.37 -5.16
N VAL A 178 8.64 -3.70 -6.31
CA VAL A 178 8.70 -2.79 -7.50
C VAL A 178 7.29 -2.46 -7.99
N ARG A 179 6.40 -3.46 -8.02
CA ARG A 179 5.02 -3.29 -8.47
C ARG A 179 4.23 -2.31 -7.59
N MET A 180 4.60 -2.17 -6.31
CA MET A 180 3.92 -1.31 -5.34
C MET A 180 4.63 0.01 -5.07
N ALA A 181 5.96 -0.01 -5.04
CA ALA A 181 6.77 1.15 -4.66
C ALA A 181 7.38 1.88 -5.87
N GLY A 182 7.28 1.29 -7.08
CA GLY A 182 7.86 1.86 -8.29
C GLY A 182 9.38 1.76 -8.41
N LEU A 183 10.07 1.31 -7.37
CA LEU A 183 11.53 1.19 -7.31
C LEU A 183 11.95 -0.12 -6.62
N THR A 184 13.21 -0.52 -6.79
CA THR A 184 13.69 -1.76 -6.17
C THR A 184 13.89 -1.63 -4.66
N PRO A 185 13.78 -2.74 -3.88
CA PRO A 185 14.06 -2.72 -2.44
C PRO A 185 15.45 -2.19 -2.09
N GLY A 186 16.45 -2.48 -2.93
CA GLY A 186 17.81 -1.99 -2.74
C GLY A 186 17.92 -0.47 -2.88
N LEU A 187 17.28 0.11 -3.90
CA LEU A 187 17.21 1.57 -4.08
C LEU A 187 16.43 2.23 -2.95
N PHE A 188 15.32 1.64 -2.52
CA PHE A 188 14.54 2.12 -1.39
C PHE A 188 15.41 2.18 -0.12
N ARG A 189 16.11 1.08 0.22
CA ARG A 189 16.99 1.03 1.38
C ARG A 189 18.11 2.07 1.32
N HIS A 190 18.73 2.21 0.12
CA HIS A 190 19.83 3.18 -0.08
C HIS A 190 19.34 4.63 0.12
N ALA A 191 18.18 4.98 -0.40
CA ALA A 191 17.60 6.30 -0.23
C ALA A 191 17.38 6.67 1.25
N TRP A 192 17.00 5.69 2.08
CA TRP A 192 16.83 5.91 3.53
C TRP A 192 18.15 5.99 4.30
N ALA A 193 19.23 5.37 3.81
CA ALA A 193 20.55 5.48 4.43
C ALA A 193 21.15 6.89 4.34
N THR A 194 20.74 7.67 3.34
CA THR A 194 21.28 9.03 3.09
C THR A 194 20.51 10.12 3.83
N VAL A 195 19.41 9.81 4.51
CA VAL A 195 18.52 10.77 5.21
C VAL A 195 18.70 10.71 6.74
N SER A 196 19.57 9.82 7.24
CA SER A 196 19.81 9.56 8.68
C SER A 196 20.93 10.41 9.24
#